data_8d961c615251e44a9d8580063a954917
#
_entry.id   8d961c615251e44a9d8580063a954917
#
_cell.length_a   1.000
_cell.length_b   1.000
_cell.length_c   1.000
_cell.angle_alpha   90.00
_cell.angle_beta   90.00
_cell.angle_gamma   90.00
#
_symmetry.space_group_name_H-M   'P 1'
#
loop_
_entity.id
_entity.type
_entity.pdbx_description
1 polymer ?
#
loop_
_entity_poly.entity_id
_entity_poly.type
_entity_poly.pdbx_seq_one_letter_code
_entity_poly.pdbx_strand_id
1 'polypeptide(L)'
;MAGSDWGHQSWFQFESWRCHWRCTGAADRPALVLLHGFGASSGHWRDNAEAIAAAGYRVYAMDLLGFGQSDQPGGRLDNRLWSRQLQCFLEQIVGKPAVVAGNSLGSLVGLTTAVFRPDLVIAVAAAPLPDPTLLSPLPLRRSPWSRRW
;
A
#
# COMPACT_ATOMS: atom_id res chain seq x y z
N MET A 1 7.69 23.82 -7.40
CA MET A 1 6.35 23.18 -7.44
C MET A 1 6.15 22.53 -6.08
N ALA A 2 5.17 23.00 -5.31
CA ALA A 2 4.85 22.42 -4.01
C ALA A 2 4.42 20.96 -4.26
N GLY A 3 5.18 20.03 -3.71
CA GLY A 3 4.82 18.62 -3.71
C GLY A 3 3.44 18.46 -3.10
N SER A 4 2.65 17.57 -3.65
CA SER A 4 1.30 17.22 -3.25
C SER A 4 1.23 16.73 -1.80
N ASP A 5 1.43 17.63 -0.86
CA ASP A 5 1.33 17.36 0.57
C ASP A 5 -0.14 17.32 0.95
N TRP A 6 -0.64 16.12 1.24
CA TRP A 6 -1.98 15.92 1.78
C TRP A 6 -1.88 15.21 3.13
N GLY A 7 -2.80 15.56 4.02
CA GLY A 7 -2.94 14.91 5.30
C GLY A 7 -1.74 15.05 6.25
N HIS A 8 -1.81 14.37 7.37
CA HIS A 8 -0.72 14.23 8.33
C HIS A 8 0.26 13.16 7.87
N GLN A 9 1.57 13.43 8.01
CA GLN A 9 2.66 12.51 7.66
C GLN A 9 3.36 12.00 8.89
N SER A 10 3.78 10.73 8.86
CA SER A 10 4.59 10.14 9.93
C SER A 10 5.34 8.90 9.43
N TRP A 11 6.09 8.28 10.30
CA TRP A 11 6.85 7.07 10.03
C TRP A 11 6.56 6.02 11.10
N PHE A 12 6.69 4.75 10.72
CA PHE A 12 6.68 3.63 11.66
C PHE A 12 7.86 2.71 11.37
N GLN A 13 8.17 1.86 12.33
CA GLN A 13 9.25 0.89 12.20
C GLN A 13 8.69 -0.47 11.78
N PHE A 14 9.19 -0.99 10.66
CA PHE A 14 8.96 -2.36 10.23
C PHE A 14 10.30 -3.08 10.11
N GLU A 15 10.56 -4.06 10.98
CA GLU A 15 11.89 -4.68 11.13
C GLU A 15 12.97 -3.60 11.38
N SER A 16 13.98 -3.51 10.52
CA SER A 16 15.03 -2.49 10.60
C SER A 16 14.77 -1.24 9.77
N TRP A 17 13.64 -1.15 9.08
CA TRP A 17 13.35 -0.10 8.10
C TRP A 17 12.32 0.90 8.61
N ARG A 18 12.55 2.17 8.29
CA ARG A 18 11.58 3.25 8.48
C ARG A 18 10.63 3.30 7.30
N CYS A 19 9.35 3.25 7.59
CA CYS A 19 8.29 3.25 6.60
C CYS A 19 7.43 4.51 6.77
N HIS A 20 7.28 5.26 5.68
CA HIS A 20 6.50 6.48 5.64
C HIS A 20 5.02 6.19 5.39
N TRP A 21 4.15 7.01 5.98
CA TRP A 21 2.72 6.96 5.76
C TRP A 21 2.06 8.32 5.94
N ARG A 22 0.85 8.45 5.43
CA ARG A 22 -0.01 9.63 5.52
C ARG A 22 -1.39 9.25 6.03
N CYS A 23 -2.11 10.20 6.64
CA CYS A 23 -3.51 10.02 6.98
C CYS A 23 -4.30 11.32 6.98
N THR A 24 -5.62 11.20 6.77
CA THR A 24 -6.60 12.26 6.91
C THR A 24 -7.95 11.71 7.38
N GLY A 25 -8.89 12.57 7.74
CA GLY A 25 -10.19 12.17 8.28
C GLY A 25 -10.20 12.00 9.80
N ALA A 26 -11.39 11.88 10.39
CA ALA A 26 -11.55 11.75 11.83
C ALA A 26 -11.14 10.36 12.34
N ALA A 27 -10.49 10.30 13.49
CA ALA A 27 -9.85 9.07 14.01
C ALA A 27 -10.85 7.97 14.40
N ASP A 28 -12.07 8.33 14.74
CA ASP A 28 -13.17 7.43 15.13
C ASP A 28 -13.86 6.74 13.94
N ARG A 29 -13.56 7.17 12.73
CA ARG A 29 -14.18 6.65 11.51
C ARG A 29 -13.62 5.29 11.10
N PRO A 30 -14.36 4.51 10.29
CA PRO A 30 -13.85 3.26 9.70
C PRO A 30 -12.54 3.51 8.95
N ALA A 31 -11.58 2.60 9.11
CA ALA A 31 -10.27 2.72 8.48
C ALA A 31 -10.28 2.24 7.02
N LEU A 32 -9.65 3.03 6.15
CA LEU A 32 -9.37 2.68 4.77
C LEU A 32 -7.90 2.95 4.47
N VAL A 33 -7.18 1.94 3.99
CA VAL A 33 -5.76 2.01 3.66
C VAL A 33 -5.57 1.99 2.15
N LEU A 34 -4.89 2.99 1.63
CA LEU A 34 -4.59 3.17 0.22
C LEU A 34 -3.16 2.69 -0.08
N LEU A 35 -3.01 1.79 -1.06
CA LEU A 35 -1.73 1.24 -1.48
C LEU A 35 -1.44 1.60 -2.94
N HIS A 36 -0.33 2.27 -3.16
CA HIS A 36 0.11 2.72 -4.48
C HIS A 36 0.65 1.57 -5.35
N GLY A 37 0.75 1.83 -6.66
CA GLY A 37 1.36 0.93 -7.63
C GLY A 37 2.88 1.03 -7.69
N PHE A 38 3.49 0.20 -8.53
CA PHE A 38 4.93 0.20 -8.77
C PHE A 38 5.42 1.58 -9.24
N GLY A 39 6.51 2.06 -8.66
CA GLY A 39 7.10 3.36 -9.02
C GLY A 39 6.35 4.59 -8.52
N ALA A 40 5.28 4.42 -7.75
CA ALA A 40 4.51 5.51 -7.16
C ALA A 40 4.83 5.68 -5.66
N SER A 41 4.00 6.42 -4.95
CA SER A 41 4.07 6.66 -3.50
C SER A 41 2.69 7.01 -2.95
N SER A 42 2.58 7.21 -1.64
CA SER A 42 1.36 7.72 -0.98
C SER A 42 0.86 9.06 -1.56
N GLY A 43 1.75 9.84 -2.15
CA GLY A 43 1.41 11.07 -2.87
C GLY A 43 0.50 10.85 -4.10
N HIS A 44 0.42 9.63 -4.62
CA HIS A 44 -0.50 9.26 -5.70
C HIS A 44 -1.97 9.53 -5.35
N TRP A 45 -2.31 9.46 -4.09
CA TRP A 45 -3.69 9.55 -3.58
C TRP A 45 -4.16 10.96 -3.24
N ARG A 46 -3.37 12.00 -3.53
CA ARG A 46 -3.64 13.41 -3.19
C ARG A 46 -5.02 13.91 -3.64
N ASP A 47 -5.48 13.44 -4.81
CA ASP A 47 -6.75 13.88 -5.38
C ASP A 47 -7.94 13.04 -4.89
N ASN A 48 -7.69 11.97 -4.16
CA ASN A 48 -8.72 11.03 -3.68
C ASN A 48 -8.90 11.06 -2.16
N ALA A 49 -7.81 11.23 -1.41
CA ALA A 49 -7.80 11.01 0.03
C ALA A 49 -8.80 11.90 0.79
N GLU A 50 -8.85 13.19 0.47
CA GLU A 50 -9.76 14.13 1.14
C GLU A 50 -11.23 13.85 0.80
N ALA A 51 -11.53 13.48 -0.44
CA ALA A 51 -12.89 13.12 -0.85
C ALA A 51 -13.36 11.85 -0.12
N ILE A 52 -12.49 10.86 0.04
CA ILE A 52 -12.79 9.62 0.78
C ILE A 52 -12.98 9.94 2.27
N ALA A 53 -12.16 10.79 2.84
CA ALA A 53 -12.30 11.24 4.23
C ALA A 53 -13.62 11.99 4.45
N ALA A 54 -14.01 12.87 3.53
CA ALA A 54 -15.29 13.57 3.55
C ALA A 54 -16.49 12.60 3.45
N ALA A 55 -16.31 11.45 2.79
CA ALA A 55 -17.30 10.38 2.74
C ALA A 55 -17.40 9.56 4.04
N GLY A 56 -16.63 9.90 5.07
CA GLY A 56 -16.75 9.33 6.41
C GLY A 56 -15.72 8.24 6.76
N TYR A 57 -14.56 8.24 6.12
CA TYR A 57 -13.47 7.31 6.42
C TYR A 57 -12.28 7.99 7.12
N ARG A 58 -11.60 7.23 7.96
CA ARG A 58 -10.22 7.53 8.34
C ARG A 58 -9.31 6.93 7.29
N VAL A 59 -8.72 7.78 6.47
CA VAL A 59 -7.90 7.39 5.32
C VAL A 59 -6.44 7.34 5.70
N TYR A 60 -5.78 6.25 5.37
CA TYR A 60 -4.34 6.07 5.48
C TYR A 60 -3.77 5.78 4.09
N ALA A 61 -2.52 6.17 3.84
CA ALA A 61 -1.76 5.73 2.69
C ALA A 61 -0.31 5.46 3.10
N MET A 62 0.23 4.33 2.70
CA MET A 62 1.57 3.89 3.09
C MET A 62 2.48 3.86 1.86
N ASP A 63 3.73 4.30 2.02
CA ASP A 63 4.77 4.07 1.04
C ASP A 63 5.33 2.65 1.23
N LEU A 64 5.19 1.82 0.21
CA LEU A 64 5.77 0.48 0.22
C LEU A 64 7.31 0.58 0.26
N LEU A 65 7.97 -0.35 0.94
CA LEU A 65 9.44 -0.43 0.97
C LEU A 65 10.02 -0.40 -0.46
N GLY A 66 11.04 0.40 -0.65
CA GLY A 66 11.63 0.64 -1.97
C GLY A 66 11.01 1.79 -2.74
N PHE A 67 9.96 2.45 -2.21
CA PHE A 67 9.24 3.54 -2.87
C PHE A 67 9.01 4.74 -1.93
N GLY A 68 8.73 5.89 -2.55
CA GLY A 68 8.38 7.12 -1.83
C GLY A 68 9.45 7.52 -0.83
N GLN A 69 9.03 7.80 0.41
CA GLN A 69 9.90 8.18 1.52
C GLN A 69 10.22 7.00 2.47
N SER A 70 9.73 5.80 2.17
CA SER A 70 10.13 4.59 2.90
C SER A 70 11.56 4.19 2.53
N ASP A 71 12.20 3.48 3.45
CA ASP A 71 13.58 3.00 3.24
C ASP A 71 13.69 2.12 1.99
N GLN A 72 14.91 2.10 1.44
CA GLN A 72 15.30 1.34 0.25
C GLN A 72 16.12 0.11 0.68
N PRO A 73 15.48 -1.04 1.00
CA PRO A 73 16.24 -2.23 1.41
C PRO A 73 17.18 -2.69 0.31
N GLY A 74 18.40 -3.05 0.70
CA GLY A 74 19.26 -3.81 -0.18
C GLY A 74 18.71 -5.23 -0.35
N GLY A 75 18.62 -5.72 -1.58
CA GLY A 75 18.18 -7.08 -1.85
C GLY A 75 16.79 -7.18 -2.50
N ARG A 76 16.16 -8.34 -2.33
CA ARG A 76 14.91 -8.66 -3.03
C ARG A 76 13.71 -8.04 -2.34
N LEU A 77 12.96 -7.24 -3.08
CA LEU A 77 11.62 -6.80 -2.72
C LEU A 77 10.60 -7.74 -3.39
N ASP A 78 9.71 -8.31 -2.62
CA ASP A 78 8.66 -9.19 -3.13
C ASP A 78 7.32 -8.94 -2.42
N ASN A 79 6.26 -9.52 -2.97
CA ASN A 79 4.91 -9.32 -2.47
C ASN A 79 4.72 -9.81 -1.02
N ARG A 80 5.46 -10.81 -0.58
CA ARG A 80 5.38 -11.31 0.80
C ARG A 80 5.97 -10.31 1.79
N LEU A 81 7.08 -9.66 1.41
CA LEU A 81 7.68 -8.61 2.23
C LEU A 81 6.72 -7.43 2.39
N TRP A 82 6.14 -6.93 1.29
CA TRP A 82 5.17 -5.84 1.33
C TRP A 82 3.89 -6.22 2.09
N SER A 83 3.42 -7.46 1.96
CA SER A 83 2.29 -7.94 2.76
C SER A 83 2.60 -7.92 4.26
N ARG A 84 3.81 -8.34 4.69
CA ARG A 84 4.22 -8.24 6.10
C ARG A 84 4.35 -6.79 6.56
N GLN A 85 4.84 -5.89 5.70
CA GLN A 85 4.86 -4.45 5.99
C GLN A 85 3.44 -3.92 6.23
N LEU A 86 2.48 -4.27 5.37
CA LEU A 86 1.09 -3.88 5.54
C LEU A 86 0.47 -4.47 6.83
N GLN A 87 0.73 -5.73 7.14
CA GLN A 87 0.27 -6.36 8.38
C GLN A 87 0.77 -5.58 9.61
N CYS A 88 2.06 -5.28 9.64
CA CYS A 88 2.67 -4.50 10.72
C CYS A 88 2.04 -3.09 10.82
N PHE A 89 1.78 -2.44 9.70
CA PHE A 89 1.12 -1.14 9.65
C PHE A 89 -0.32 -1.20 10.19
N LEU A 90 -1.08 -2.20 9.78
CA LEU A 90 -2.45 -2.40 10.26
C LEU A 90 -2.49 -2.62 11.78
N GLU A 91 -1.55 -3.39 12.32
CA GLU A 91 -1.47 -3.67 13.76
C GLU A 91 -0.99 -2.48 14.58
N GLN A 92 0.10 -1.82 14.15
CA GLN A 92 0.76 -0.80 14.98
C GLN A 92 0.16 0.59 14.80
N ILE A 93 -0.28 0.95 13.60
CA ILE A 93 -0.69 2.31 13.26
C ILE A 93 -2.22 2.42 13.14
N VAL A 94 -2.85 1.53 12.40
CA VAL A 94 -4.30 1.56 12.19
C VAL A 94 -5.03 1.04 13.44
N GLY A 95 -4.54 -0.04 14.06
CA GLY A 95 -5.03 -0.60 15.33
C GLY A 95 -6.42 -1.23 15.27
N LYS A 96 -6.97 -1.42 14.08
CA LYS A 96 -8.29 -2.05 13.84
C LYS A 96 -8.35 -2.64 12.43
N PRO A 97 -9.27 -3.58 12.17
CA PRO A 97 -9.50 -4.07 10.82
C PRO A 97 -9.86 -2.94 9.86
N ALA A 98 -9.36 -3.02 8.63
CA ALA A 98 -9.52 -1.96 7.64
C ALA A 98 -9.95 -2.49 6.28
N VAL A 99 -10.58 -1.61 5.48
CA VAL A 99 -10.69 -1.80 4.04
C VAL A 99 -9.34 -1.41 3.42
N VAL A 100 -8.85 -2.21 2.48
CA VAL A 100 -7.63 -1.93 1.72
C VAL A 100 -7.98 -1.65 0.28
N ALA A 101 -7.62 -0.48 -0.22
CA ALA A 101 -7.79 -0.14 -1.63
C ALA A 101 -6.41 0.00 -2.29
N GLY A 102 -6.17 -0.76 -3.34
CA GLY A 102 -4.86 -0.82 -4.00
C GLY A 102 -4.93 -0.56 -5.50
N ASN A 103 -3.85 0.02 -6.02
CA ASN A 103 -3.61 0.15 -7.44
C ASN A 103 -2.49 -0.81 -7.84
N SER A 104 -2.73 -1.69 -8.83
CA SER A 104 -1.72 -2.59 -9.41
C SER A 104 -0.98 -3.40 -8.33
N LEU A 105 0.30 -3.11 -8.09
CA LEU A 105 1.09 -3.73 -7.01
C LEU A 105 0.38 -3.64 -5.65
N GLY A 106 -0.18 -2.48 -5.31
CA GLY A 106 -0.93 -2.28 -4.07
C GLY A 106 -2.15 -3.19 -3.96
N SER A 107 -2.84 -3.48 -5.08
CA SER A 107 -3.93 -4.45 -5.12
C SER A 107 -3.44 -5.85 -4.77
N LEU A 108 -2.32 -6.27 -5.34
CA LEU A 108 -1.72 -7.58 -5.06
C LEU A 108 -1.28 -7.71 -3.60
N VAL A 109 -0.68 -6.67 -3.04
CA VAL A 109 -0.29 -6.62 -1.63
C VAL A 109 -1.53 -6.74 -0.73
N GLY A 110 -2.60 -5.99 -1.02
CA GLY A 110 -3.86 -6.04 -0.28
C GLY A 110 -4.50 -7.42 -0.29
N LEU A 111 -4.60 -8.04 -1.46
CA LEU A 111 -5.15 -9.40 -1.62
C LEU A 111 -4.30 -10.44 -0.88
N THR A 112 -2.98 -10.36 -0.99
CA THR A 112 -2.07 -11.27 -0.27
C THR A 112 -2.24 -11.13 1.24
N THR A 113 -2.36 -9.89 1.73
CA THR A 113 -2.57 -9.64 3.16
C THR A 113 -3.93 -10.19 3.63
N ALA A 114 -4.99 -10.03 2.84
CA ALA A 114 -6.30 -10.58 3.17
C ALA A 114 -6.31 -12.11 3.28
N VAL A 115 -5.48 -12.79 2.48
CA VAL A 115 -5.32 -14.26 2.56
C VAL A 115 -4.61 -14.68 3.84
N PHE A 116 -3.53 -14.00 4.22
CA PHE A 116 -2.74 -14.38 5.39
C PHE A 116 -3.29 -13.84 6.71
N ARG A 117 -3.97 -12.71 6.67
CA ARG A 117 -4.52 -12.02 7.85
C ARG A 117 -5.95 -11.52 7.58
N PRO A 118 -6.91 -12.44 7.40
CA PRO A 118 -8.32 -12.08 7.19
C PRO A 118 -8.94 -11.36 8.41
N ASP A 119 -8.31 -11.44 9.56
CA ASP A 119 -8.69 -10.71 10.77
C ASP A 119 -8.38 -9.20 10.69
N LEU A 120 -7.43 -8.79 9.86
CA LEU A 120 -7.00 -7.39 9.70
C LEU A 120 -7.64 -6.70 8.49
N VAL A 121 -8.12 -7.45 7.50
CA VAL A 121 -8.62 -6.90 6.23
C VAL A 121 -10.10 -7.22 6.06
N ILE A 122 -10.95 -6.20 6.12
CA ILE A 122 -12.41 -6.33 5.97
C ILE A 122 -12.79 -6.63 4.52
N ALA A 123 -12.17 -5.90 3.59
CA ALA A 123 -12.39 -6.00 2.16
C ALA A 123 -11.21 -5.43 1.38
N VAL A 124 -11.06 -5.86 0.13
CA VAL A 124 -10.04 -5.32 -0.79
C VAL A 124 -10.74 -4.73 -2.01
N ALA A 125 -10.49 -3.45 -2.28
CA ALA A 125 -10.82 -2.79 -3.55
C ALA A 125 -9.58 -2.82 -4.44
N ALA A 126 -9.56 -3.71 -5.42
CA ALA A 126 -8.42 -3.90 -6.32
C ALA A 126 -8.68 -3.25 -7.68
N ALA A 127 -7.81 -2.33 -8.13
CA ALA A 127 -7.94 -1.64 -9.41
C ALA A 127 -6.58 -1.18 -9.97
N PRO A 128 -6.26 -1.50 -11.21
CA PRO A 128 -6.45 -2.81 -11.83
C PRO A 128 -5.47 -3.84 -11.25
N LEU A 129 -5.76 -5.12 -11.39
CA LEU A 129 -4.76 -6.18 -11.13
C LEU A 129 -3.80 -6.26 -12.32
N PRO A 130 -2.50 -6.49 -12.08
CA PRO A 130 -1.57 -6.78 -13.16
C PRO A 130 -2.00 -8.07 -13.86
N ASP A 131 -2.40 -7.95 -15.12
CA ASP A 131 -2.67 -9.12 -15.94
C ASP A 131 -1.33 -9.69 -16.47
N PRO A 132 -0.94 -10.91 -16.08
CA PRO A 132 0.30 -11.49 -16.54
C PRO A 132 0.34 -11.71 -18.05
N THR A 133 -0.80 -11.75 -18.73
CA THR A 133 -0.86 -11.89 -20.20
C THR A 133 -0.52 -10.58 -20.91
N LEU A 134 -0.87 -9.44 -20.32
CA LEU A 134 -0.53 -8.10 -20.85
C LEU A 134 0.96 -7.79 -20.73
N LEU A 135 1.67 -8.46 -19.83
CA LEU A 135 3.13 -8.34 -19.68
C LEU A 135 3.90 -9.19 -20.69
N SER A 136 3.21 -9.91 -21.59
CA SER A 136 3.78 -10.85 -22.54
C SER A 136 4.86 -10.28 -23.47
N PRO A 137 4.78 -9.04 -23.97
CA PRO A 137 5.82 -8.49 -24.82
C PRO A 137 6.96 -7.78 -24.06
N LEU A 138 6.85 -7.63 -22.72
CA LEU A 138 7.87 -6.87 -21.97
C LEU A 138 9.10 -7.72 -21.64
N PRO A 139 10.32 -7.17 -21.73
CA PRO A 139 11.57 -7.86 -21.38
C PRO A 139 11.58 -8.46 -19.98
N LEU A 140 10.79 -7.90 -19.06
CA LEU A 140 10.62 -8.36 -17.70
C LEU A 140 10.11 -9.81 -17.61
N ARG A 141 9.39 -10.29 -18.63
CA ARG A 141 8.91 -11.69 -18.70
C ARG A 141 10.01 -12.70 -18.97
N ARG A 142 11.15 -12.26 -19.50
CA ARG A 142 12.32 -13.12 -19.74
C ARG A 142 13.23 -13.19 -18.51
N SER A 143 12.97 -12.37 -17.48
CA SER A 143 13.69 -12.45 -16.21
C SER A 143 13.29 -13.73 -15.47
N PRO A 144 14.23 -14.45 -14.84
CA PRO A 144 13.92 -15.55 -13.93
C PRO A 144 12.92 -15.20 -12.83
N TRP A 145 12.70 -13.91 -12.60
CA TRP A 145 11.77 -13.33 -11.65
C TRP A 145 10.30 -13.44 -12.07
N SER A 146 10.02 -13.50 -13.38
CA SER A 146 8.65 -13.59 -13.91
C SER A 146 8.03 -14.96 -13.80
N ARG A 147 8.79 -16.00 -13.42
CA ARG A 147 8.32 -17.40 -13.31
C ARG A 147 7.95 -17.84 -11.91
N ARG A 148 7.93 -16.94 -10.93
CA ARG A 148 7.71 -17.28 -9.51
C ARG A 148 6.57 -16.46 -8.88
N TRP A 149 5.58 -16.11 -9.67
CA TRP A 149 4.29 -15.58 -9.22
C TRP A 149 3.26 -16.67 -9.12
#